data_6550819790c58c53d802c96edb88f7ed
#
_entry.id   6550819790c58c53d802c96edb88f7ed
#
_cell.length_a   1.000
_cell.length_b   1.000
_cell.length_c   1.000
_cell.angle_alpha   90.00
_cell.angle_beta   90.00
_cell.angle_gamma   90.00
#
_symmetry.space_group_name_H-M   'P 1'
#
loop_
_entity.id
_entity.type
_entity.pdbx_description
1 polymer ?
#
loop_
_entity_poly.entity_id
_entity_poly.type
_entity_poly.pdbx_seq_one_letter_code
_entity_poly.pdbx_strand_id
1 'polypeptide(L)' 'MVRRVHYDPDADILYIVVKEGPVEDTVEAGEDVFIELGEGGEVIGVEIWRASKNVIRPITQVLAEEIKQQLASQA' A
#
# COMPACT_ATOMS: atom_id res chain seq x y z
N MET A 1 12.01 4.71 2.23
CA MET A 1 11.86 4.53 0.76
C MET A 1 11.35 3.14 0.45
N VAL A 2 10.34 3.05 -0.40
CA VAL A 2 9.80 1.76 -0.84
C VAL A 2 10.81 1.08 -1.78
N ARG A 3 11.14 -0.16 -1.49
CA ARG A 3 12.08 -0.96 -2.28
C ARG A 3 11.39 -1.76 -3.38
N ARG A 4 10.20 -2.26 -3.07
CA ARG A 4 9.50 -3.14 -4.00
C ARG A 4 8.02 -3.16 -3.66
N VAL A 5 7.20 -3.28 -4.67
CA VAL A 5 5.76 -3.49 -4.53
C VAL A 5 5.40 -4.76 -5.27
N HIS A 6 4.65 -5.63 -4.63
CA HIS A 6 4.18 -6.87 -5.23
C HIS A 6 2.70 -7.03 -4.95
N TYR A 7 1.94 -7.35 -5.99
CA TYR A 7 0.52 -7.62 -5.87
C TYR A 7 0.23 -9.08 -6.20
N ASP A 8 -0.49 -9.76 -5.30
CA ASP A 8 -0.98 -11.11 -5.50
C ASP A 8 -2.45 -11.04 -5.92
N PRO A 9 -2.76 -11.29 -7.20
CA PRO A 9 -4.13 -11.19 -7.69
C PRO A 9 -5.04 -12.30 -7.18
N ASP A 10 -4.51 -13.46 -6.82
CA ASP A 10 -5.31 -14.56 -6.33
C ASP A 10 -5.82 -14.30 -4.92
N ALA A 11 -4.98 -13.72 -4.08
CA ALA A 11 -5.33 -13.38 -2.71
C ALA A 11 -5.85 -11.94 -2.56
N ASP A 12 -5.67 -11.11 -3.57
CA ASP A 12 -5.96 -9.67 -3.54
C ASP A 12 -5.20 -8.96 -2.41
N ILE A 13 -3.91 -9.27 -2.33
CA ILE A 13 -3.03 -8.70 -1.31
C ILE A 13 -1.90 -7.91 -1.96
N LEU A 14 -1.69 -6.70 -1.48
CA LEU A 14 -0.60 -5.84 -1.89
C LEU A 14 0.50 -5.87 -0.83
N TYR A 15 1.72 -6.20 -1.25
CA TYR A 15 2.90 -6.21 -0.39
C TYR A 15 3.80 -5.04 -0.77
N ILE A 16 4.15 -4.23 0.22
CA ILE A 16 5.06 -3.10 0.03
C ILE A 16 6.29 -3.38 0.87
N VAL A 17 7.43 -3.60 0.22
CA VAL A 17 8.70 -3.82 0.90
C VAL A 17 9.39 -2.48 1.10
N VAL A 18 9.59 -2.10 2.34
CA VAL A 18 10.24 -0.84 2.71
C VAL A 18 11.73 -1.06 2.92
N LYS A 19 12.08 -2.16 3.58
CA LYS A 19 13.47 -2.48 3.91
C LYS A 19 13.65 -3.99 3.88
N GLU A 20 14.75 -4.46 3.32
CA GLU A 20 15.07 -5.89 3.37
C GLU A 20 15.52 -6.26 4.79
N GLY A 21 15.10 -7.42 5.23
CA GLY A 21 15.47 -7.94 6.52
C GLY A 21 14.43 -8.89 7.08
N PRO A 22 14.76 -9.59 8.16
CA PRO A 22 13.84 -10.54 8.79
C PRO A 22 12.72 -9.81 9.52
N VAL A 23 11.53 -10.40 9.46
CA VAL A 23 10.35 -9.90 10.17
C VAL A 23 10.32 -10.53 11.56
N GLU A 24 10.37 -9.69 12.59
CA GLU A 24 10.29 -10.14 13.99
C GLU A 24 8.86 -10.07 14.54
N ASP A 25 8.06 -9.13 14.06
CA ASP A 25 6.71 -8.93 14.55
C ASP A 25 5.82 -8.38 13.44
N THR A 26 4.53 -8.65 13.55
CA THR A 26 3.52 -8.13 12.62
C THR A 26 2.43 -7.47 13.45
N VAL A 27 2.16 -6.22 13.18
CA VAL A 27 1.19 -5.41 13.90
C VAL A 27 0.01 -5.08 12.98
N GLU A 28 -1.19 -5.30 13.47
CA GLU A 28 -2.40 -4.87 12.77
C GLU A 28 -2.56 -3.37 12.96
N ALA A 29 -2.35 -2.61 11.89
CA ALA A 29 -2.38 -1.14 11.93
C ALA A 29 -3.77 -0.58 11.64
N GLY A 30 -4.68 -1.42 11.15
CA GLY A 30 -6.04 -1.05 10.83
C GLY A 30 -6.73 -2.24 10.18
N GLU A 31 -7.98 -2.08 9.80
CA GLU A 31 -8.69 -3.12 9.08
C GLU A 31 -7.95 -3.42 7.78
N ASP A 32 -7.59 -4.68 7.57
CA ASP A 32 -6.89 -5.15 6.38
C ASP A 32 -5.48 -4.58 6.17
N VAL A 33 -4.90 -3.91 7.15
CA VAL A 33 -3.54 -3.33 7.04
C VAL A 33 -2.65 -3.90 8.14
N PHE A 34 -1.54 -4.51 7.72
CA PHE A 34 -0.56 -5.12 8.62
C PHE A 34 0.81 -4.52 8.36
N ILE A 35 1.50 -4.15 9.42
CA ILE A 35 2.85 -3.61 9.33
C ILE A 35 3.82 -4.64 9.89
N GLU A 36 4.82 -4.99 9.09
CA GLU A 36 5.86 -5.93 9.47
C GLU A 36 7.05 -5.15 10.03
N LEU A 37 7.46 -5.51 11.23
CA LEU A 37 8.53 -4.84 11.96
C LEU A 37 9.75 -5.73 12.07
N GLY A 38 10.93 -5.13 11.99
CA GLY A 38 12.20 -5.80 12.23
C GLY A 38 12.59 -5.81 13.70
N GLU A 39 13.78 -6.36 13.98
CA GLU A 39 14.28 -6.54 15.34
C GLU A 39 14.37 -5.23 16.12
N GLY A 40 14.74 -4.15 15.47
CA GLY A 40 14.84 -2.84 16.10
C GLY A 40 13.56 -2.02 16.09
N GLY A 41 12.45 -2.62 15.70
CA GLY A 41 11.18 -1.92 15.59
C GLY A 41 11.00 -1.12 14.30
N GLU A 42 11.96 -1.21 13.37
CA GLU A 42 11.88 -0.54 12.09
C GLU A 42 10.83 -1.21 11.19
N VAL A 43 10.22 -0.42 10.31
CA VAL A 43 9.25 -0.94 9.36
C VAL A 43 9.98 -1.70 8.26
N ILE A 44 9.69 -2.97 8.11
CA ILE A 44 10.20 -3.83 7.04
C ILE A 44 9.27 -3.79 5.85
N GLY A 45 7.97 -3.89 6.10
CA GLY A 45 7.00 -3.90 5.02
C GLY A 45 5.59 -3.63 5.49
N VAL A 46 4.72 -3.51 4.51
CA VAL A 46 3.27 -3.32 4.74
C VAL A 46 2.53 -4.31 3.87
N GLU A 47 1.53 -4.96 4.45
CA GLU A 47 0.66 -5.89 3.75
C GLU A 47 -0.76 -5.36 3.82
N ILE A 48 -1.40 -5.21 2.66
CA ILE A 48 -2.76 -4.68 2.58
C ILE A 48 -3.65 -5.74 1.93
N TRP A 49 -4.62 -6.22 2.69
CA TRP A 49 -5.61 -7.19 2.23
C TRP A 49 -6.75 -6.48 1.51
N ARG A 50 -7.43 -7.18 0.63
CA ARG A 50 -8.47 -6.61 -0.21
C ARG A 50 -8.00 -5.32 -0.89
N ALA A 51 -6.80 -5.42 -1.49
CA ALA A 51 -6.12 -4.26 -2.03
C ALA A 51 -6.87 -3.60 -3.18
N SER A 52 -7.61 -4.37 -3.99
CA SER A 52 -8.41 -3.80 -5.07
C SER A 52 -9.45 -2.82 -4.55
N LYS A 53 -10.04 -3.11 -3.39
CA LYS A 53 -11.02 -2.26 -2.73
C LYS A 53 -10.36 -1.14 -1.93
N ASN A 54 -9.32 -1.50 -1.17
CA ASN A 54 -8.74 -0.60 -0.16
C ASN A 54 -7.72 0.38 -0.73
N VAL A 55 -7.09 0.04 -1.84
CA VAL A 55 -6.03 0.86 -2.44
C VAL A 55 -6.37 1.30 -3.85
N ILE A 56 -6.64 0.32 -4.73
CA ILE A 56 -6.74 0.61 -6.16
C ILE A 56 -7.92 1.52 -6.47
N ARG A 57 -9.11 1.22 -5.94
CA ARG A 57 -10.30 2.04 -6.20
C ARG A 57 -10.17 3.46 -5.64
N PRO A 58 -9.77 3.66 -4.36
CA PRO A 58 -9.59 5.01 -3.84
C PRO A 58 -8.53 5.82 -4.57
N ILE A 59 -7.38 5.20 -4.91
CA ILE A 59 -6.32 5.89 -5.65
C ILE A 59 -6.79 6.27 -7.04
N THR A 60 -7.49 5.37 -7.73
CA THR A 60 -8.02 5.64 -9.07
C THR A 60 -9.00 6.81 -9.04
N GLN A 61 -9.85 6.88 -8.01
CA GLN A 61 -10.80 7.98 -7.85
C GLN A 61 -10.08 9.32 -7.63
N VAL A 62 -9.07 9.33 -6.77
CA VAL A 62 -8.29 10.54 -6.50
C VAL A 62 -7.56 11.01 -7.76
N LEU A 63 -6.94 10.08 -8.49
CA LEU A 63 -6.26 10.40 -9.74
C LEU A 63 -7.23 10.94 -10.79
N ALA A 64 -8.40 10.34 -10.91
CA ALA A 64 -9.41 10.81 -11.86
C ALA A 64 -9.85 12.25 -11.54
N GLU A 65 -10.07 12.56 -10.27
CA GLU A 65 -10.44 13.92 -9.85
C GLU A 65 -9.33 14.93 -10.15
N GLU A 66 -8.08 14.57 -9.86
CA GLU A 66 -6.95 15.46 -10.14
C GLU A 66 -6.82 15.73 -11.64
N ILE A 67 -6.97 14.73 -12.46
CA ILE A 67 -6.90 14.88 -13.92
C ILE A 67 -8.02 15.80 -14.41
N LYS A 68 -9.25 15.61 -13.92
CA LYS A 68 -10.39 16.46 -14.27
C LYS A 68 -10.13 17.92 -13.91
N GLN A 69 -9.59 18.17 -12.74
CA GLN A 69 -9.30 19.53 -12.27
C GLN A 69 -8.23 20.19 -13.15
N GLN A 70 -7.20 19.48 -13.52
CA GLN A 70 -6.15 20.01 -14.38
C GLN A 70 -6.68 20.34 -15.78
N LEU A 71 -7.50 19.46 -16.34
CA LEU A 71 -8.11 19.70 -17.64
C LEU A 71 -9.05 20.90 -17.61
N ALA A 72 -9.85 21.05 -16.58
CA ALA A 72 -10.76 22.16 -16.42
C ALA A 72 -10.02 23.51 -16.30
N SER A 73 -8.87 23.52 -15.63
CA SER A 73 -8.09 24.75 -15.47
C SER A 73 -7.36 25.20 -16.74
N GLN A 74 -7.29 24.35 -17.75
CA GLN A 74 -6.68 24.65 -19.04
C GLN A 74 -7.70 25.07 -20.11
N ALA A 75 -8.95 24.99 -19.78
CA ALA A 75 -10.03 25.33 -20.70
C ALA A 75 -10.20 26.85 -20.89
#